data_ea902d1eb21ec59c8ff23efd27d7db52
#
_entry.id   ea902d1eb21ec59c8ff23efd27d7db52
#
_cell.length_a   1.000
_cell.length_b   1.000
_cell.length_c   1.000
_cell.angle_alpha   90.00
_cell.angle_beta   90.00
_cell.angle_gamma   90.00
#
_symmetry.space_group_name_H-M   'P 1'
#
loop_
_entity.id
_entity.type
_entity.pdbx_description
1 polymer ?
#
loop_
_entity_poly.entity_id
_entity_poly.type
_entity_poly.pdbx_seq_one_letter_code
_entity_poly.pdbx_strand_id
1 'polypeptide(L)'
;LAARLNGLVDGDEQRIMTSDGATIRKELFNTDGLSALVGHLSDDDLEALCADVGGHDFTKLHAAYAQATAHKGEPTVVLIRTIKGYGLGPSFAGRNTTHQKKKADMDTMQFMRTDLGLSFTDKDLESYPYVMPEDVPELVAYASQRRAAMGGPMPKRVVPTEAIDLPVAETYAEFDAGTKGNMEVSTTMAFVRVLRSLMKDKTFGQRVVPIIPDEARTFGMDPLFAEFGIYHPEGQLYKPVDHNVLMKYKESEKGQLFEEGINEAGATSTFIASATSYATHLYPTVPFYTFYSMFGFQRVADLIWSAADQRARGFLMGATSGRTTLNGEGLQHQDGHSLLMAHTNPAVRAWDPAFAYELATIVRHGIEEMYVDNQDVLHYIAIYNENYPMPPKPKGVDELSLIHISEPTRHRYI
;
A
#
# COMPACT_ATOMS: atom_id res chain seq x y z
N LEU A 1 2.63 -39.07 -14.48
CA LEU A 1 1.89 -37.86 -14.79
C LEU A 1 2.68 -36.60 -14.37
N ALA A 2 3.16 -36.48 -13.11
CA ALA A 2 3.90 -35.33 -12.65
C ALA A 2 5.13 -34.99 -13.54
N ALA A 3 5.93 -35.98 -13.91
CA ALA A 3 7.07 -35.77 -14.81
C ALA A 3 6.63 -35.26 -16.21
N ARG A 4 5.49 -35.73 -16.70
CA ARG A 4 4.92 -35.26 -17.99
C ARG A 4 4.44 -33.81 -17.89
N LEU A 5 3.72 -33.47 -16.83
CA LEU A 5 3.24 -32.10 -16.60
C LEU A 5 4.42 -31.12 -16.40
N ASN A 6 5.42 -31.49 -15.60
CA ASN A 6 6.62 -30.67 -15.39
C ASN A 6 7.48 -30.48 -16.65
N GLY A 7 7.31 -31.33 -17.66
CA GLY A 7 7.98 -31.21 -18.95
C GLY A 7 7.24 -30.39 -20.00
N LEU A 8 6.03 -29.93 -19.70
CA LEU A 8 5.28 -29.03 -20.59
C LEU A 8 5.85 -27.60 -20.50
N VAL A 9 5.89 -26.92 -21.61
CA VAL A 9 6.14 -25.48 -21.66
C VAL A 9 4.83 -24.72 -21.66
N ASP A 10 4.86 -23.43 -21.31
CA ASP A 10 3.66 -22.61 -21.07
C ASP A 10 2.60 -22.72 -22.18
N GLY A 11 3.01 -22.65 -23.45
CA GLY A 11 2.12 -22.77 -24.61
C GLY A 11 1.50 -24.16 -24.77
N ASP A 12 2.21 -25.21 -24.43
CA ASP A 12 1.70 -26.59 -24.48
C ASP A 12 0.67 -26.83 -23.39
N GLU A 13 0.93 -26.36 -22.19
CA GLU A 13 -0.01 -26.45 -21.07
C GLU A 13 -1.31 -25.71 -21.40
N GLN A 14 -1.20 -24.45 -21.85
CA GLN A 14 -2.34 -23.65 -22.27
C GLN A 14 -3.16 -24.33 -23.35
N ARG A 15 -2.49 -24.89 -24.37
CA ARG A 15 -3.14 -25.58 -25.49
C ARG A 15 -3.87 -26.83 -25.03
N ILE A 16 -3.25 -27.66 -24.21
CA ILE A 16 -3.87 -28.87 -23.67
C ILE A 16 -5.11 -28.52 -22.85
N MET A 17 -5.02 -27.55 -21.94
CA MET A 17 -6.14 -27.13 -21.09
C MET A 17 -7.31 -26.51 -21.85
N THR A 18 -7.11 -26.08 -23.08
CA THR A 18 -8.15 -25.49 -23.94
C THR A 18 -8.54 -26.36 -25.12
N SER A 19 -8.08 -27.61 -25.16
CA SER A 19 -8.39 -28.60 -26.18
C SER A 19 -9.56 -29.48 -25.75
N ASP A 20 -10.18 -30.18 -26.73
CA ASP A 20 -11.14 -31.22 -26.46
C ASP A 20 -10.51 -32.47 -25.81
N GLY A 21 -11.32 -33.30 -25.17
CA GLY A 21 -10.86 -34.48 -24.45
C GLY A 21 -10.14 -35.51 -25.31
N ALA A 22 -10.51 -35.65 -26.59
CA ALA A 22 -9.82 -36.53 -27.52
C ALA A 22 -8.39 -36.07 -27.80
N THR A 23 -8.18 -34.75 -27.95
CA THR A 23 -6.86 -34.14 -28.10
C THR A 23 -6.02 -34.25 -26.80
N ILE A 24 -6.65 -34.01 -25.65
CA ILE A 24 -6.00 -34.17 -24.33
C ILE A 24 -5.52 -35.61 -24.16
N ARG A 25 -6.37 -36.58 -24.43
CA ARG A 25 -6.03 -38.00 -24.36
C ARG A 25 -4.85 -38.38 -25.24
N LYS A 26 -4.85 -37.90 -26.47
CA LYS A 26 -3.81 -38.17 -27.46
C LYS A 26 -2.47 -37.51 -27.12
N GLU A 27 -2.48 -36.33 -26.54
CA GLU A 27 -1.27 -35.53 -26.39
C GLU A 27 -0.69 -35.53 -24.97
N LEU A 28 -1.53 -35.58 -23.94
CA LEU A 28 -1.08 -35.61 -22.56
C LEU A 28 -0.96 -37.06 -22.03
N PHE A 29 -1.89 -37.94 -22.38
CA PHE A 29 -1.98 -39.31 -21.87
C PHE A 29 -1.55 -40.36 -22.90
N ASN A 30 -0.53 -40.05 -23.68
CA ASN A 30 -0.10 -40.83 -24.87
C ASN A 30 0.89 -41.96 -24.57
N THR A 31 1.11 -42.34 -23.32
CA THR A 31 1.91 -43.52 -22.95
C THR A 31 1.04 -44.57 -22.26
N ASP A 32 1.40 -45.84 -22.35
CA ASP A 32 0.62 -46.95 -21.82
C ASP A 32 0.20 -46.77 -20.35
N GLY A 33 1.15 -46.32 -19.50
CA GLY A 33 0.85 -46.09 -18.10
C GLY A 33 -0.06 -44.88 -17.87
N LEU A 34 0.01 -43.84 -18.68
CA LEU A 34 -0.87 -42.67 -18.58
C LEU A 34 -2.22 -42.94 -19.22
N SER A 35 -2.29 -43.67 -20.34
CA SER A 35 -3.53 -44.07 -20.98
C SER A 35 -4.40 -44.91 -20.05
N ALA A 36 -3.80 -45.81 -19.27
CA ALA A 36 -4.51 -46.64 -18.31
C ALA A 36 -5.14 -45.80 -17.17
N LEU A 37 -4.53 -44.69 -16.78
CA LEU A 37 -5.09 -43.81 -15.73
C LEU A 37 -6.41 -43.17 -16.11
N VAL A 38 -6.64 -42.89 -17.40
CA VAL A 38 -7.81 -42.17 -17.90
C VAL A 38 -8.69 -43.00 -18.82
N GLY A 39 -8.38 -44.30 -18.94
CA GLY A 39 -9.12 -45.21 -19.84
C GLY A 39 -10.60 -45.40 -19.49
N HIS A 40 -10.97 -45.14 -18.26
CA HIS A 40 -12.34 -45.21 -17.76
C HIS A 40 -13.15 -43.92 -17.91
N LEU A 41 -12.51 -42.80 -18.27
CA LEU A 41 -13.15 -41.52 -18.45
C LEU A 41 -13.62 -41.33 -19.90
N SER A 42 -14.75 -40.68 -20.10
CA SER A 42 -15.15 -40.16 -21.40
C SER A 42 -14.24 -38.99 -21.81
N ASP A 43 -14.31 -38.58 -23.05
CA ASP A 43 -13.57 -37.39 -23.51
C ASP A 43 -14.10 -36.11 -22.84
N ASP A 44 -15.42 -36.01 -22.65
CA ASP A 44 -16.04 -34.86 -21.92
C ASP A 44 -15.59 -34.83 -20.46
N ASP A 45 -15.55 -35.99 -19.77
CA ASP A 45 -15.04 -36.04 -18.38
C ASP A 45 -13.55 -35.64 -18.29
N LEU A 46 -12.77 -36.07 -19.29
CA LEU A 46 -11.34 -35.75 -19.35
C LEU A 46 -11.09 -34.25 -19.61
N GLU A 47 -11.88 -33.66 -20.50
CA GLU A 47 -11.88 -32.25 -20.78
C GLU A 47 -12.21 -31.44 -19.51
N ALA A 48 -13.32 -31.78 -18.83
CA ALA A 48 -13.75 -31.17 -17.59
C ALA A 48 -12.69 -31.29 -16.49
N LEU A 49 -12.07 -32.48 -16.34
CA LEU A 49 -11.01 -32.73 -15.36
C LEU A 49 -9.76 -31.85 -15.61
N CYS A 50 -9.36 -31.70 -16.86
CA CYS A 50 -8.18 -30.90 -17.22
C CYS A 50 -8.44 -29.40 -17.18
N ALA A 51 -9.68 -28.96 -17.36
CA ALA A 51 -10.08 -27.57 -17.22
C ALA A 51 -10.18 -27.13 -15.74
N ASP A 52 -10.36 -28.08 -14.81
CA ASP A 52 -10.39 -27.78 -13.36
C ASP A 52 -8.96 -27.57 -12.81
N VAL A 53 -8.59 -26.33 -12.66
CA VAL A 53 -7.30 -25.95 -12.07
C VAL A 53 -7.36 -25.65 -10.56
N GLY A 54 -8.45 -26.01 -9.91
CA GLY A 54 -8.66 -25.87 -8.46
C GLY A 54 -8.92 -24.44 -7.99
N GLY A 55 -8.37 -23.41 -8.63
CA GLY A 55 -8.62 -22.01 -8.30
C GLY A 55 -10.02 -21.51 -8.68
N HIS A 56 -10.78 -22.32 -9.39
CA HIS A 56 -12.19 -22.08 -9.73
C HIS A 56 -13.16 -22.99 -8.98
N ASP A 57 -12.64 -23.90 -8.15
CA ASP A 57 -13.44 -24.73 -7.26
C ASP A 57 -13.77 -23.95 -5.97
N PHE A 58 -14.99 -23.43 -5.86
CA PHE A 58 -15.43 -22.64 -4.72
C PHE A 58 -15.36 -23.41 -3.39
N THR A 59 -15.54 -24.73 -3.41
CA THR A 59 -15.42 -25.57 -2.20
C THR A 59 -13.97 -25.62 -1.70
N LYS A 60 -13.02 -25.83 -2.61
CA LYS A 60 -11.58 -25.80 -2.28
C LYS A 60 -11.14 -24.43 -1.80
N LEU A 61 -11.57 -23.36 -2.49
CA LEU A 61 -11.26 -21.98 -2.09
C LEU A 61 -11.81 -21.67 -0.70
N HIS A 62 -13.06 -22.02 -0.44
CA HIS A 62 -13.66 -21.83 0.89
C HIS A 62 -12.88 -22.58 1.98
N ALA A 63 -12.52 -23.84 1.73
CA ALA A 63 -11.75 -24.65 2.68
C ALA A 63 -10.36 -24.04 2.94
N ALA A 64 -9.66 -23.60 1.89
CA ALA A 64 -8.35 -22.96 2.01
C ALA A 64 -8.43 -21.66 2.83
N TYR A 65 -9.39 -20.79 2.54
CA TYR A 65 -9.59 -19.57 3.31
C TYR A 65 -10.01 -19.83 4.76
N ALA A 66 -10.87 -20.82 5.00
CA ALA A 66 -11.26 -21.18 6.36
C ALA A 66 -10.06 -21.66 7.18
N GLN A 67 -9.17 -22.47 6.60
CA GLN A 67 -7.94 -22.90 7.25
C GLN A 67 -6.98 -21.73 7.47
N ALA A 68 -6.78 -20.88 6.47
CA ALA A 68 -5.90 -19.72 6.56
C ALA A 68 -6.34 -18.74 7.66
N THR A 69 -7.64 -18.47 7.79
CA THR A 69 -8.18 -17.59 8.83
C THR A 69 -8.15 -18.21 10.23
N ALA A 70 -8.21 -19.53 10.34
CA ALA A 70 -8.09 -20.23 11.62
C ALA A 70 -6.65 -20.37 12.11
N HIS A 71 -5.68 -20.36 11.19
CA HIS A 71 -4.26 -20.46 11.52
C HIS A 71 -3.77 -19.25 12.31
N LYS A 72 -2.92 -19.47 13.31
CA LYS A 72 -2.36 -18.45 14.19
C LYS A 72 -0.85 -18.63 14.32
N GLY A 73 -0.15 -17.54 14.60
CA GLY A 73 1.29 -17.53 14.87
C GLY A 73 2.16 -17.28 13.65
N GLU A 74 1.69 -17.57 12.45
CA GLU A 74 2.43 -17.40 11.20
C GLU A 74 1.53 -16.85 10.09
N PRO A 75 2.06 -16.03 9.16
CA PRO A 75 1.32 -15.60 7.97
C PRO A 75 0.98 -16.79 7.07
N THR A 76 -0.17 -16.75 6.43
CA THR A 76 -0.59 -17.76 5.45
C THR A 76 -0.68 -17.16 4.06
N VAL A 77 -0.02 -17.79 3.08
CA VAL A 77 -0.12 -17.44 1.66
C VAL A 77 -0.88 -18.55 0.93
N VAL A 78 -1.99 -18.21 0.27
CA VAL A 78 -2.76 -19.14 -0.55
C VAL A 78 -2.44 -18.86 -2.02
N LEU A 79 -1.75 -19.80 -2.67
CA LEU A 79 -1.45 -19.72 -4.10
C LEU A 79 -2.63 -20.28 -4.89
N ILE A 80 -3.31 -19.41 -5.61
CA ILE A 80 -4.53 -19.75 -6.35
C ILE A 80 -4.24 -19.71 -7.85
N ARG A 81 -4.34 -20.88 -8.50
CA ARG A 81 -4.21 -20.97 -9.94
C ARG A 81 -5.58 -20.77 -10.59
N THR A 82 -5.67 -19.82 -11.51
CA THR A 82 -6.90 -19.48 -12.23
C THR A 82 -6.65 -19.41 -13.74
N ILE A 83 -7.72 -19.47 -14.51
CA ILE A 83 -7.69 -19.34 -15.98
C ILE A 83 -8.32 -18.00 -16.34
N LYS A 84 -7.61 -17.20 -17.11
CA LYS A 84 -8.14 -15.92 -17.63
C LYS A 84 -9.34 -16.17 -18.53
N GLY A 85 -10.45 -15.48 -18.24
CA GLY A 85 -11.70 -15.64 -18.99
C GLY A 85 -12.53 -16.84 -18.56
N TYR A 86 -12.23 -17.47 -17.41
CA TYR A 86 -13.07 -18.54 -16.86
C TYR A 86 -14.52 -18.05 -16.69
N GLY A 87 -15.48 -18.94 -16.97
CA GLY A 87 -16.91 -18.61 -16.90
C GLY A 87 -17.47 -17.83 -18.10
N LEU A 88 -16.59 -17.43 -19.04
CA LEU A 88 -17.01 -16.74 -20.29
C LEU A 88 -17.09 -17.68 -21.49
N GLY A 89 -16.96 -19.00 -21.27
CA GLY A 89 -17.02 -20.00 -22.31
C GLY A 89 -15.72 -20.20 -23.08
N PRO A 90 -15.70 -21.20 -23.99
CA PRO A 90 -14.49 -21.68 -24.66
C PRO A 90 -13.86 -20.66 -25.63
N SER A 91 -14.61 -19.65 -26.06
CA SER A 91 -14.09 -18.57 -26.91
C SER A 91 -13.24 -17.56 -26.13
N PHE A 92 -13.31 -17.56 -24.79
CA PHE A 92 -12.58 -16.68 -23.88
C PHE A 92 -11.62 -17.44 -22.98
N ALA A 93 -12.07 -18.52 -22.34
CA ALA A 93 -11.29 -19.23 -21.33
C ALA A 93 -9.94 -19.71 -21.88
N GLY A 94 -8.85 -19.27 -21.25
CA GLY A 94 -7.49 -19.65 -21.62
C GLY A 94 -6.98 -19.17 -22.98
N ARG A 95 -7.67 -18.25 -23.65
CA ARG A 95 -7.29 -17.74 -24.98
C ARG A 95 -6.40 -16.51 -24.88
N ASN A 96 -5.35 -16.45 -25.71
CA ASN A 96 -4.47 -15.27 -25.79
C ASN A 96 -5.23 -14.00 -26.21
N THR A 97 -6.26 -14.15 -27.03
CA THR A 97 -7.10 -13.03 -27.52
C THR A 97 -8.03 -12.46 -26.45
N THR A 98 -8.24 -13.14 -25.33
CA THR A 98 -9.18 -12.72 -24.26
C THR A 98 -8.87 -11.32 -23.74
N HIS A 99 -7.59 -10.98 -23.62
CA HIS A 99 -7.18 -9.65 -23.14
C HIS A 99 -7.70 -8.49 -24.00
N GLN A 100 -7.87 -8.72 -25.32
CA GLN A 100 -8.27 -7.71 -26.28
C GLN A 100 -9.76 -7.75 -26.62
N LYS A 101 -10.49 -8.83 -26.24
CA LYS A 101 -11.92 -8.94 -26.49
C LYS A 101 -12.69 -7.93 -25.67
N LYS A 102 -13.47 -7.07 -26.35
CA LYS A 102 -14.28 -6.01 -25.73
C LYS A 102 -15.78 -6.32 -25.72
N LYS A 103 -16.22 -7.32 -26.48
CA LYS A 103 -17.61 -7.72 -26.59
C LYS A 103 -17.73 -9.23 -26.52
N ALA A 104 -18.74 -9.71 -25.81
CA ALA A 104 -19.20 -11.09 -25.87
C ALA A 104 -20.07 -11.26 -27.13
N ASP A 105 -19.87 -12.34 -27.84
CA ASP A 105 -20.78 -12.80 -28.91
C ASP A 105 -21.98 -13.53 -28.30
N MET A 106 -22.97 -13.84 -29.13
CA MET A 106 -24.20 -14.48 -28.66
C MET A 106 -23.92 -15.86 -28.05
N ASP A 107 -23.01 -16.63 -28.62
CA ASP A 107 -22.64 -17.96 -28.12
C ASP A 107 -22.03 -17.86 -26.69
N THR A 108 -21.20 -16.86 -26.46
CA THR A 108 -20.64 -16.56 -25.14
C THR A 108 -21.75 -16.21 -24.14
N MET A 109 -22.70 -15.37 -24.53
CA MET A 109 -23.80 -14.98 -23.65
C MET A 109 -24.75 -16.12 -23.34
N GLN A 110 -25.03 -16.98 -24.31
CA GLN A 110 -25.81 -18.21 -24.12
C GLN A 110 -25.11 -19.20 -23.19
N PHE A 111 -23.78 -19.35 -23.38
CA PHE A 111 -22.97 -20.15 -22.45
C PHE A 111 -23.07 -19.62 -21.02
N MET A 112 -22.81 -18.33 -20.81
CA MET A 112 -22.89 -17.70 -19.48
C MET A 112 -24.28 -17.84 -18.85
N ARG A 113 -25.34 -17.61 -19.63
CA ARG A 113 -26.72 -17.81 -19.16
C ARG A 113 -26.94 -19.20 -18.64
N THR A 114 -26.49 -20.21 -19.40
CA THR A 114 -26.68 -21.64 -19.07
C THR A 114 -25.84 -22.00 -17.83
N ASP A 115 -24.58 -21.62 -17.81
CA ASP A 115 -23.64 -21.91 -16.72
C ASP A 115 -24.08 -21.27 -15.40
N LEU A 116 -24.62 -20.07 -15.45
CA LEU A 116 -25.13 -19.34 -14.29
C LEU A 116 -26.59 -19.67 -13.93
N GLY A 117 -27.28 -20.53 -14.72
CA GLY A 117 -28.67 -20.89 -14.49
C GLY A 117 -29.67 -19.76 -14.61
N LEU A 118 -29.38 -18.74 -15.47
CA LEU A 118 -30.22 -17.58 -15.65
C LEU A 118 -31.41 -17.86 -16.57
N SER A 119 -32.57 -17.25 -16.29
CA SER A 119 -33.82 -17.51 -16.99
C SER A 119 -34.08 -16.61 -18.21
N PHE A 120 -33.09 -15.87 -18.70
CA PHE A 120 -33.20 -15.01 -19.87
C PHE A 120 -33.40 -15.79 -21.15
N THR A 121 -34.24 -15.27 -22.06
CA THR A 121 -34.38 -15.79 -23.43
C THR A 121 -33.25 -15.27 -24.33
N ASP A 122 -33.02 -15.89 -25.49
CA ASP A 122 -32.05 -15.40 -26.47
C ASP A 122 -32.32 -13.96 -26.89
N LYS A 123 -33.57 -13.57 -26.98
CA LYS A 123 -33.97 -12.20 -27.30
C LYS A 123 -33.58 -11.21 -26.18
N ASP A 124 -33.69 -11.63 -24.93
CA ASP A 124 -33.29 -10.76 -23.79
C ASP A 124 -31.77 -10.51 -23.83
N LEU A 125 -30.98 -11.52 -24.22
CA LEU A 125 -29.53 -11.39 -24.31
C LEU A 125 -29.05 -10.29 -25.29
N GLU A 126 -29.84 -9.98 -26.34
CA GLU A 126 -29.53 -8.90 -27.28
C GLU A 126 -29.46 -7.51 -26.59
N SER A 127 -30.19 -7.34 -25.48
CA SER A 127 -30.23 -6.09 -24.71
C SER A 127 -29.30 -6.04 -23.50
N TYR A 128 -28.46 -7.08 -23.29
CA TYR A 128 -27.60 -7.19 -22.11
C TYR A 128 -28.36 -7.02 -20.78
N PRO A 129 -29.29 -7.94 -20.46
CA PRO A 129 -30.15 -7.78 -19.31
C PRO A 129 -29.38 -7.86 -18.00
N TYR A 130 -29.89 -7.17 -16.98
CA TYR A 130 -29.38 -7.27 -15.61
C TYR A 130 -30.27 -8.21 -14.80
N VAL A 131 -29.66 -8.99 -13.90
CA VAL A 131 -30.37 -9.68 -12.83
C VAL A 131 -30.69 -8.64 -11.75
N MET A 132 -31.96 -8.37 -11.55
CA MET A 132 -32.40 -7.40 -10.54
C MET A 132 -32.49 -8.05 -9.15
N PRO A 133 -32.28 -7.30 -8.05
CA PRO A 133 -32.37 -7.86 -6.69
C PRO A 133 -33.71 -8.57 -6.41
N GLU A 134 -34.79 -8.08 -6.98
CA GLU A 134 -36.14 -8.67 -6.89
C GLU A 134 -36.29 -10.02 -7.59
N ASP A 135 -35.40 -10.32 -8.56
CA ASP A 135 -35.40 -11.60 -9.27
C ASP A 135 -34.73 -12.71 -8.45
N VAL A 136 -33.90 -12.32 -7.47
CA VAL A 136 -33.08 -13.24 -6.66
C VAL A 136 -33.16 -12.93 -5.16
N PRO A 137 -34.34 -12.81 -4.57
CA PRO A 137 -34.52 -12.31 -3.21
C PRO A 137 -33.79 -13.14 -2.15
N GLU A 138 -33.68 -14.45 -2.34
CA GLU A 138 -32.96 -15.32 -1.41
C GLU A 138 -31.45 -15.07 -1.42
N LEU A 139 -30.85 -14.82 -2.59
CA LEU A 139 -29.44 -14.47 -2.70
C LEU A 139 -29.17 -13.10 -2.08
N VAL A 140 -30.06 -12.12 -2.29
CA VAL A 140 -29.95 -10.80 -1.68
C VAL A 140 -30.05 -10.89 -0.16
N ALA A 141 -31.00 -11.68 0.37
CA ALA A 141 -31.15 -11.90 1.80
C ALA A 141 -29.90 -12.55 2.40
N TYR A 142 -29.37 -13.60 1.76
CA TYR A 142 -28.14 -14.27 2.19
C TYR A 142 -26.95 -13.31 2.18
N ALA A 143 -26.71 -12.60 1.07
CA ALA A 143 -25.62 -11.66 0.94
C ALA A 143 -25.70 -10.52 1.99
N SER A 144 -26.91 -10.00 2.22
CA SER A 144 -27.15 -8.97 3.22
C SER A 144 -26.89 -9.46 4.64
N GLN A 145 -27.32 -10.67 4.98
CA GLN A 145 -27.05 -11.29 6.28
C GLN A 145 -25.55 -11.49 6.50
N ARG A 146 -24.85 -12.03 5.50
CA ARG A 146 -23.40 -12.23 5.57
C ARG A 146 -22.66 -10.90 5.70
N ARG A 147 -23.07 -9.90 4.96
CA ARG A 147 -22.49 -8.55 5.01
C ARG A 147 -22.72 -7.89 6.37
N ALA A 148 -23.92 -8.00 6.92
CA ALA A 148 -24.24 -7.49 8.26
C ALA A 148 -23.39 -8.17 9.36
N ALA A 149 -23.18 -9.50 9.27
CA ALA A 149 -22.32 -10.24 10.19
C ALA A 149 -20.85 -9.80 10.15
N MET A 150 -20.42 -9.21 9.04
CA MET A 150 -19.07 -8.67 8.85
C MET A 150 -18.96 -7.17 9.24
N GLY A 151 -19.99 -6.58 9.83
CA GLY A 151 -20.00 -5.17 10.23
C GLY A 151 -20.48 -4.19 9.14
N GLY A 152 -21.01 -4.67 8.03
CA GLY A 152 -21.57 -3.86 6.94
C GLY A 152 -20.67 -3.82 5.68
N PRO A 153 -20.85 -2.84 4.81
CA PRO A 153 -20.06 -2.70 3.59
C PRO A 153 -18.56 -2.55 3.86
N MET A 154 -17.73 -3.19 3.05
CA MET A 154 -16.27 -3.07 3.11
C MET A 154 -15.71 -2.61 1.75
N PRO A 155 -14.78 -1.65 1.73
CA PRO A 155 -14.41 -0.78 2.85
C PRO A 155 -15.56 0.16 3.23
N LYS A 156 -15.75 0.36 4.53
CA LYS A 156 -16.69 1.38 5.02
C LYS A 156 -15.97 2.72 4.98
N ARG A 157 -15.99 3.39 3.85
CA ARG A 157 -15.40 4.73 3.71
C ARG A 157 -16.33 5.78 4.32
N VAL A 158 -16.12 6.03 5.58
CA VAL A 158 -16.74 7.17 6.28
C VAL A 158 -15.61 8.15 6.58
N VAL A 159 -15.69 9.32 5.98
CA VAL A 159 -14.77 10.41 6.34
C VAL A 159 -15.28 11.01 7.64
N PRO A 160 -14.48 10.99 8.73
CA PRO A 160 -14.85 11.71 9.94
C PRO A 160 -15.05 13.19 9.61
N THR A 161 -16.14 13.74 10.06
CA THR A 161 -16.46 15.19 9.89
C THR A 161 -15.93 16.01 11.05
N GLU A 162 -15.54 15.38 12.16
CA GLU A 162 -14.95 16.05 13.30
C GLU A 162 -13.46 16.27 13.07
N ALA A 163 -13.02 17.51 13.18
CA ALA A 163 -11.61 17.85 13.17
C ALA A 163 -10.91 17.25 14.39
N ILE A 164 -9.66 16.85 14.22
CA ILE A 164 -8.81 16.43 15.34
C ILE A 164 -8.30 17.66 16.09
N ASP A 165 -8.03 17.50 17.39
CA ASP A 165 -7.30 18.53 18.13
C ASP A 165 -5.91 18.72 17.51
N LEU A 166 -5.58 19.97 17.17
CA LEU A 166 -4.29 20.31 16.61
C LEU A 166 -3.23 20.40 17.71
N PRO A 167 -1.93 20.23 17.39
CA PRO A 167 -0.84 20.52 18.31
C PRO A 167 -0.91 21.96 18.76
N VAL A 168 -0.61 22.20 20.03
CA VAL A 168 -0.57 23.55 20.58
C VAL A 168 0.56 24.39 19.95
N ALA A 169 0.40 25.71 19.89
CA ALA A 169 1.37 26.59 19.24
C ALA A 169 2.78 26.45 19.83
N GLU A 170 2.88 26.17 21.11
CA GLU A 170 4.14 25.98 21.85
C GLU A 170 4.96 24.81 21.29
N THR A 171 4.31 23.81 20.66
CA THR A 171 4.98 22.67 19.99
C THR A 171 5.95 23.13 18.91
N TYR A 172 5.69 24.27 18.28
CA TYR A 172 6.49 24.82 17.18
C TYR A 172 7.37 26.00 17.57
N ALA A 173 7.20 26.56 18.76
CA ALA A 173 7.81 27.82 19.18
C ALA A 173 9.36 27.81 19.15
N GLU A 174 9.99 26.66 19.41
CA GLU A 174 11.47 26.59 19.40
C GLU A 174 12.04 26.76 17.98
N PHE A 175 11.30 26.40 16.94
CA PHE A 175 11.76 26.52 15.56
C PHE A 175 11.68 27.91 15.02
N ASP A 176 10.79 28.74 15.55
CA ASP A 176 10.65 30.13 15.21
C ASP A 176 11.83 30.99 15.74
N ALA A 177 12.50 30.53 16.80
CA ALA A 177 13.59 31.27 17.42
C ALA A 177 14.94 31.18 16.67
N GLY A 178 15.09 30.19 15.77
CA GLY A 178 16.37 29.90 15.14
C GLY A 178 17.41 29.31 16.09
N THR A 179 18.65 29.09 15.59
CA THR A 179 19.76 28.56 16.40
C THR A 179 20.44 29.66 17.20
N LYS A 180 21.01 29.32 18.38
CA LYS A 180 21.69 30.26 19.27
C LYS A 180 23.20 30.20 19.04
N GLY A 181 23.83 31.39 19.02
CA GLY A 181 25.29 31.48 18.89
C GLY A 181 25.81 30.86 17.61
N ASN A 182 26.83 30.03 17.73
CA ASN A 182 27.44 29.29 16.60
C ASN A 182 26.85 27.88 16.41
N MET A 183 25.67 27.60 16.94
CA MET A 183 25.03 26.33 16.76
C MET A 183 24.55 26.16 15.31
N GLU A 184 24.96 25.08 14.69
CA GLU A 184 24.52 24.66 13.36
C GLU A 184 23.65 23.42 13.46
N VAL A 185 22.59 23.34 12.65
CA VAL A 185 21.64 22.25 12.62
C VAL A 185 21.28 21.98 11.17
N SER A 186 21.09 20.71 10.83
CA SER A 186 20.55 20.31 9.53
C SER A 186 19.02 20.33 9.54
N THR A 187 18.39 20.37 8.36
CA THR A 187 16.92 20.23 8.27
C THR A 187 16.47 18.83 8.68
N THR A 188 17.29 17.79 8.51
CA THR A 188 17.01 16.44 9.06
C THR A 188 16.92 16.48 10.59
N MET A 189 17.88 17.12 11.27
CA MET A 189 17.82 17.24 12.73
C MET A 189 16.71 18.17 13.20
N ALA A 190 16.38 19.21 12.44
CA ALA A 190 15.22 20.05 12.71
C ALA A 190 13.92 19.23 12.64
N PHE A 191 13.78 18.35 11.60
CA PHE A 191 12.65 17.45 11.48
C PHE A 191 12.52 16.50 12.68
N VAL A 192 13.61 15.86 13.09
CA VAL A 192 13.59 14.96 14.26
C VAL A 192 13.10 15.66 15.52
N ARG A 193 13.48 16.93 15.69
CA ARG A 193 13.02 17.77 16.82
C ARG A 193 11.54 18.15 16.68
N VAL A 194 11.06 18.50 15.47
CA VAL A 194 9.63 18.73 15.19
C VAL A 194 8.83 17.47 15.52
N LEU A 195 9.25 16.32 15.00
CA LEU A 195 8.61 15.04 15.25
C LEU A 195 8.52 14.71 16.73
N ARG A 196 9.65 14.88 17.46
CA ARG A 196 9.70 14.69 18.92
C ARG A 196 8.73 15.61 19.66
N SER A 197 8.66 16.88 19.26
CA SER A 197 7.75 17.85 19.88
C SER A 197 6.29 17.49 19.64
N LEU A 198 5.95 17.06 18.42
CA LEU A 198 4.61 16.54 18.08
C LEU A 198 4.25 15.33 18.92
N MET A 199 5.15 14.34 19.04
CA MET A 199 4.92 13.11 19.82
C MET A 199 4.77 13.37 21.30
N LYS A 200 5.32 14.48 21.83
CA LYS A 200 5.16 14.92 23.24
C LYS A 200 3.87 15.69 23.50
N ASP A 201 3.19 16.14 22.49
CA ASP A 201 1.90 16.79 22.65
C ASP A 201 0.90 15.83 23.27
N LYS A 202 0.21 16.26 24.34
CA LYS A 202 -0.64 15.38 25.16
C LYS A 202 -1.90 14.90 24.44
N THR A 203 -2.41 15.69 23.52
CA THR A 203 -3.65 15.39 22.78
C THR A 203 -3.37 14.81 21.40
N PHE A 204 -2.37 15.35 20.73
CA PHE A 204 -2.02 14.99 19.35
C PHE A 204 -0.99 13.85 19.27
N GLY A 205 -0.05 13.77 20.21
CA GLY A 205 1.13 12.90 20.12
C GLY A 205 0.81 11.41 19.90
N GLN A 206 -0.31 10.93 20.42
CA GLN A 206 -0.74 9.54 20.23
C GLN A 206 -1.13 9.19 18.77
N ARG A 207 -1.36 10.22 17.93
CA ARG A 207 -1.72 10.05 16.52
C ARG A 207 -0.51 10.00 15.61
N VAL A 208 0.64 10.45 16.07
CA VAL A 208 1.88 10.54 15.28
C VAL A 208 2.50 9.16 15.15
N VAL A 209 2.74 8.73 13.91
CA VAL A 209 3.29 7.40 13.59
C VAL A 209 4.54 7.57 12.75
N PRO A 210 5.74 7.58 13.35
CA PRO A 210 6.98 7.51 12.59
C PRO A 210 7.18 6.13 11.99
N ILE A 211 7.49 6.07 10.71
CA ILE A 211 7.72 4.84 9.95
C ILE A 211 9.07 4.97 9.25
N ILE A 212 9.95 4.00 9.44
CA ILE A 212 11.31 4.01 8.94
C ILE A 212 11.65 2.60 8.45
N PRO A 213 12.37 2.44 7.32
CA PRO A 213 12.85 1.12 6.90
C PRO A 213 13.80 0.51 7.94
N ASP A 214 14.96 1.14 8.22
CA ASP A 214 15.92 0.67 9.22
C ASP A 214 16.92 1.77 9.66
N GLU A 215 16.93 2.90 8.98
CA GLU A 215 18.00 3.88 9.07
C GLU A 215 17.75 4.96 10.12
N ALA A 216 16.96 4.70 11.15
CA ALA A 216 16.59 5.68 12.18
C ALA A 216 17.81 6.37 12.80
N ARG A 217 18.92 5.65 12.99
CA ARG A 217 20.18 6.24 13.51
C ARG A 217 20.83 7.18 12.53
N THR A 218 20.87 6.84 11.25
CA THR A 218 21.42 7.70 10.20
C THR A 218 20.68 9.03 10.13
N PHE A 219 19.39 9.00 10.44
CA PHE A 219 18.54 10.22 10.50
C PHE A 219 18.57 10.91 11.86
N GLY A 220 19.37 10.42 12.83
CA GLY A 220 19.47 11.02 14.17
C GLY A 220 18.22 10.82 15.04
N MET A 221 17.44 9.75 14.77
CA MET A 221 16.20 9.44 15.48
C MET A 221 16.39 8.56 16.71
N ASP A 222 17.62 8.09 17.02
CA ASP A 222 17.90 7.24 18.19
C ASP A 222 17.33 7.76 19.51
N PRO A 223 17.32 9.07 19.81
CA PRO A 223 16.76 9.56 21.07
C PRO A 223 15.27 9.21 21.23
N LEU A 224 14.55 8.99 20.13
CA LEU A 224 13.13 8.64 20.16
C LEU A 224 12.89 7.21 20.66
N PHE A 225 13.84 6.28 20.46
CA PHE A 225 13.71 4.90 20.90
C PHE A 225 13.51 4.80 22.42
N ALA A 226 14.26 5.60 23.18
CA ALA A 226 14.15 5.58 24.63
C ALA A 226 12.84 6.20 25.15
N GLU A 227 12.32 7.21 24.45
CA GLU A 227 11.14 7.96 24.87
C GLU A 227 9.84 7.26 24.44
N PHE A 228 9.77 6.77 23.21
CA PHE A 228 8.54 6.29 22.58
C PHE A 228 8.54 4.81 22.25
N GLY A 229 9.72 4.17 22.19
CA GLY A 229 9.88 2.78 21.85
C GLY A 229 9.63 2.44 20.38
N ILE A 230 10.24 1.36 19.94
CA ILE A 230 9.97 0.74 18.64
C ILE A 230 8.82 -0.25 18.85
N TYR A 231 7.84 -0.26 17.98
CA TYR A 231 6.73 -1.19 18.07
C TYR A 231 7.19 -2.61 17.73
N HIS A 232 6.90 -3.55 18.62
CA HIS A 232 7.04 -4.97 18.39
C HIS A 232 5.91 -5.71 19.10
N PRO A 233 5.14 -6.60 18.42
CA PRO A 233 3.94 -7.22 18.99
C PRO A 233 4.19 -8.10 20.21
N GLU A 234 5.40 -8.60 20.39
CA GLU A 234 5.81 -9.43 21.53
C GLU A 234 6.76 -8.71 22.50
N GLY A 235 6.98 -7.41 22.27
CA GLY A 235 7.97 -6.64 23.03
C GLY A 235 9.40 -7.06 22.73
N GLN A 236 10.34 -6.70 23.60
CA GLN A 236 11.77 -6.97 23.38
C GLN A 236 12.16 -8.38 23.80
N LEU A 237 12.38 -9.25 22.83
CA LEU A 237 12.69 -10.68 23.05
C LEU A 237 14.19 -10.97 23.27
N TYR A 238 15.07 -10.01 23.03
CA TYR A 238 16.52 -10.19 23.12
C TYR A 238 17.20 -8.97 23.74
N LYS A 239 18.45 -9.18 24.15
CA LYS A 239 19.31 -8.11 24.63
C LYS A 239 20.26 -7.70 23.49
N PRO A 240 20.22 -6.45 23.02
CA PRO A 240 21.14 -5.99 21.97
C PRO A 240 22.60 -6.17 22.34
N VAL A 241 23.44 -6.56 21.39
CA VAL A 241 24.88 -6.78 21.63
C VAL A 241 25.53 -5.54 22.21
N ASP A 242 25.16 -4.38 21.70
CA ASP A 242 25.74 -3.09 22.08
C ASP A 242 24.95 -2.35 23.18
N HIS A 243 24.16 -3.08 23.96
CA HIS A 243 23.25 -2.51 24.97
C HIS A 243 23.92 -1.57 25.99
N ASN A 244 25.23 -1.67 26.17
CA ASN A 244 26.02 -0.82 27.10
C ASN A 244 26.54 0.46 26.42
N VAL A 245 26.61 0.47 25.08
CA VAL A 245 27.23 1.54 24.27
C VAL A 245 26.18 2.33 23.51
N LEU A 246 25.14 1.65 23.05
CA LEU A 246 24.07 2.26 22.27
C LEU A 246 23.03 2.90 23.16
N MET A 247 22.59 4.08 22.80
CA MET A 247 21.41 4.70 23.40
C MET A 247 20.23 3.74 23.27
N LYS A 248 19.68 3.38 24.39
CA LYS A 248 18.60 2.45 24.74
C LYS A 248 17.69 2.07 23.56
N TYR A 249 18.14 1.16 22.72
CA TYR A 249 17.28 0.47 21.79
C TYR A 249 16.19 -0.26 22.60
N LYS A 250 14.94 0.04 22.33
CA LYS A 250 13.83 -0.46 23.11
C LYS A 250 12.66 -0.82 22.22
N GLU A 251 12.39 -2.11 22.12
CA GLU A 251 11.17 -2.64 21.53
C GLU A 251 10.06 -2.78 22.58
N SER A 252 8.82 -2.54 22.20
CA SER A 252 7.68 -2.58 23.11
C SER A 252 6.38 -2.82 22.35
N GLU A 253 5.45 -3.59 22.94
CA GLU A 253 4.08 -3.75 22.42
C GLU A 253 3.32 -2.40 22.31
N LYS A 254 3.78 -1.39 23.05
CA LYS A 254 3.25 -0.02 23.02
C LYS A 254 4.22 0.97 22.35
N GLY A 255 5.21 0.46 21.63
CA GLY A 255 6.13 1.29 20.86
C GLY A 255 5.38 2.08 19.80
N GLN A 256 5.85 3.28 19.50
CA GLN A 256 5.20 4.20 18.57
C GLN A 256 5.95 4.34 17.24
N LEU A 257 7.24 3.96 17.21
CA LEU A 257 8.05 3.95 16.00
C LEU A 257 7.92 2.59 15.30
N PHE A 258 7.73 2.61 13.98
CA PHE A 258 7.73 1.41 13.16
C PHE A 258 9.04 1.32 12.39
N GLU A 259 9.88 0.34 12.73
CA GLU A 259 11.05 -0.06 11.96
C GLU A 259 10.74 -1.36 11.21
N GLU A 260 10.67 -1.26 9.88
CA GLU A 260 10.22 -2.38 9.00
C GLU A 260 11.37 -3.27 8.52
N GLY A 261 12.61 -2.90 8.80
CA GLY A 261 13.78 -3.44 8.11
C GLY A 261 14.01 -2.74 6.75
N ILE A 262 15.12 -3.04 6.07
CA ILE A 262 15.47 -2.43 4.78
C ILE A 262 14.52 -2.93 3.69
N ASN A 263 13.30 -2.44 3.73
CA ASN A 263 12.20 -2.83 2.84
C ASN A 263 11.25 -1.64 2.64
N GLU A 264 11.54 -0.81 1.67
CA GLU A 264 10.71 0.37 1.37
C GLU A 264 9.28 0.00 0.98
N ALA A 265 9.07 -1.16 0.36
CA ALA A 265 7.73 -1.62 0.00
C ALA A 265 6.90 -2.00 1.24
N GLY A 266 7.51 -2.67 2.22
CA GLY A 266 6.90 -2.96 3.52
C GLY A 266 6.56 -1.69 4.28
N ALA A 267 7.55 -0.78 4.42
CA ALA A 267 7.37 0.49 5.10
C ALA A 267 6.27 1.37 4.43
N THR A 268 6.21 1.37 3.09
CA THR A 268 5.14 2.07 2.36
C THR A 268 3.78 1.42 2.61
N SER A 269 3.70 0.11 2.74
CA SER A 269 2.43 -0.59 3.06
C SER A 269 1.94 -0.22 4.46
N THR A 270 2.82 -0.16 5.45
CA THR A 270 2.52 0.34 6.79
C THR A 270 2.10 1.82 6.76
N PHE A 271 2.78 2.63 5.94
CA PHE A 271 2.37 4.02 5.72
C PHE A 271 0.95 4.12 5.15
N ILE A 272 0.60 3.34 4.12
CA ILE A 272 -0.75 3.32 3.53
C ILE A 272 -1.79 2.92 4.58
N ALA A 273 -1.53 1.89 5.37
CA ALA A 273 -2.42 1.45 6.42
C ALA A 273 -2.69 2.55 7.47
N SER A 274 -1.63 3.23 7.92
CA SER A 274 -1.73 4.36 8.84
C SER A 274 -2.42 5.57 8.18
N ALA A 275 -2.01 5.94 6.97
CA ALA A 275 -2.50 7.11 6.24
C ALA A 275 -3.99 7.02 5.83
N THR A 276 -4.56 5.81 5.81
CA THR A 276 -5.98 5.55 5.51
C THR A 276 -6.80 5.20 6.75
N SER A 277 -6.20 5.15 7.93
CA SER A 277 -6.85 4.73 9.19
C SER A 277 -8.06 5.62 9.56
N TYR A 278 -8.04 6.90 9.17
CA TYR A 278 -9.15 7.82 9.39
C TYR A 278 -10.45 7.32 8.77
N ALA A 279 -10.38 6.63 7.62
CA ALA A 279 -11.54 6.11 6.89
C ALA A 279 -11.82 4.64 7.21
N THR A 280 -10.78 3.82 7.45
CA THR A 280 -10.92 2.38 7.68
C THR A 280 -11.24 2.04 9.13
N HIS A 281 -10.70 2.81 10.08
CA HIS A 281 -10.85 2.59 11.52
C HIS A 281 -11.55 3.74 12.24
N LEU A 282 -11.90 4.81 11.53
CA LEU A 282 -12.48 6.04 12.10
C LEU A 282 -11.57 6.68 13.18
N TYR A 283 -10.28 6.40 13.10
CA TYR A 283 -9.27 6.94 13.99
C TYR A 283 -8.11 7.50 13.15
N PRO A 284 -8.05 8.83 12.97
CA PRO A 284 -6.97 9.45 12.19
C PRO A 284 -5.63 9.28 12.89
N THR A 285 -4.68 8.65 12.23
CA THR A 285 -3.26 8.71 12.57
C THR A 285 -2.52 9.62 11.60
N VAL A 286 -1.40 10.17 12.03
CA VAL A 286 -0.59 11.11 11.26
C VAL A 286 0.78 10.48 11.00
N PRO A 287 0.92 9.73 9.90
CA PRO A 287 2.17 9.04 9.61
C PRO A 287 3.22 9.98 9.03
N PHE A 288 4.46 9.76 9.48
CA PHE A 288 5.68 10.34 8.93
C PHE A 288 6.57 9.20 8.46
N TYR A 289 6.56 8.93 7.16
CA TYR A 289 7.40 7.91 6.56
C TYR A 289 8.71 8.52 6.09
N THR A 290 9.79 8.16 6.75
CA THR A 290 11.14 8.66 6.48
C THR A 290 11.93 7.60 5.72
N PHE A 291 12.50 7.97 4.59
CA PHE A 291 13.28 7.10 3.72
C PHE A 291 14.45 7.89 3.11
N TYR A 292 15.47 7.18 2.63
CA TYR A 292 16.47 7.83 1.79
C TYR A 292 15.80 8.39 0.54
N SER A 293 15.96 9.69 0.30
CA SER A 293 15.26 10.39 -0.79
C SER A 293 15.49 9.75 -2.16
N MET A 294 16.71 9.22 -2.38
CA MET A 294 17.07 8.49 -3.60
C MET A 294 16.23 7.20 -3.78
N PHE A 295 15.82 6.54 -2.71
CA PHE A 295 15.18 5.23 -2.78
C PHE A 295 13.65 5.29 -2.67
N GLY A 296 13.06 6.37 -2.19
CA GLY A 296 11.63 6.51 -2.04
C GLY A 296 10.87 6.35 -3.36
N PHE A 297 10.74 7.42 -4.11
CA PHE A 297 10.00 7.39 -5.38
C PHE A 297 10.58 6.41 -6.41
N GLN A 298 11.89 6.19 -6.43
CA GLN A 298 12.49 5.24 -7.37
C GLN A 298 12.09 3.79 -7.11
N ARG A 299 11.84 3.41 -5.86
CA ARG A 299 11.50 2.02 -5.51
C ARG A 299 10.01 1.81 -5.30
N VAL A 300 9.29 2.83 -4.82
CA VAL A 300 7.90 2.67 -4.35
C VAL A 300 6.93 3.69 -4.93
N ALA A 301 7.25 4.33 -6.06
CA ALA A 301 6.35 5.27 -6.71
C ALA A 301 4.97 4.67 -6.99
N ASP A 302 4.89 3.43 -7.43
CA ASP A 302 3.62 2.72 -7.66
C ASP A 302 2.78 2.62 -6.39
N LEU A 303 3.42 2.34 -5.25
CA LEU A 303 2.72 2.29 -3.97
C LEU A 303 2.30 3.68 -3.49
N ILE A 304 3.07 4.73 -3.80
CA ILE A 304 2.67 6.13 -3.52
C ILE A 304 1.48 6.53 -4.40
N TRP A 305 1.43 6.10 -5.67
CA TRP A 305 0.24 6.25 -6.51
C TRP A 305 -0.96 5.50 -5.93
N SER A 306 -0.76 4.26 -5.49
CA SER A 306 -1.79 3.48 -4.81
C SER A 306 -2.27 4.16 -3.52
N ALA A 307 -1.36 4.77 -2.75
CA ALA A 307 -1.71 5.56 -1.57
C ALA A 307 -2.63 6.73 -1.93
N ALA A 308 -2.30 7.46 -3.01
CA ALA A 308 -3.12 8.58 -3.51
C ALA A 308 -4.51 8.10 -3.96
N ASP A 309 -4.59 6.98 -4.70
CA ASP A 309 -5.86 6.36 -5.11
C ASP A 309 -6.73 5.93 -3.91
N GLN A 310 -6.09 5.53 -2.82
CA GLN A 310 -6.74 5.17 -1.57
C GLN A 310 -7.05 6.39 -0.69
N ARG A 311 -6.75 7.60 -1.16
CA ARG A 311 -6.95 8.86 -0.43
C ARG A 311 -6.17 8.91 0.89
N ALA A 312 -4.93 8.43 0.87
CA ALA A 312 -4.03 8.47 2.01
C ALA A 312 -3.69 9.92 2.40
N ARG A 313 -3.45 10.14 3.70
CA ARG A 313 -3.07 11.43 4.29
C ARG A 313 -1.81 11.23 5.13
N GLY A 314 -0.76 11.99 4.89
CA GLY A 314 0.47 11.84 5.66
C GLY A 314 1.68 12.50 5.03
N PHE A 315 2.82 12.32 5.68
CA PHE A 315 4.08 12.94 5.31
C PHE A 315 5.07 11.89 4.81
N LEU A 316 5.68 12.18 3.67
CA LEU A 316 6.78 11.45 3.09
C LEU A 316 8.05 12.30 3.27
N MET A 317 9.01 11.80 4.04
CA MET A 317 10.22 12.54 4.38
C MET A 317 11.40 11.98 3.58
N GLY A 318 11.83 12.70 2.54
CA GLY A 318 13.03 12.36 1.78
C GLY A 318 14.27 12.78 2.55
N ALA A 319 14.79 11.87 3.38
CA ALA A 319 15.90 12.17 4.25
C ALA A 319 17.22 11.94 3.56
N THR A 320 18.19 12.77 3.96
CA THR A 320 19.50 12.97 3.37
C THR A 320 19.43 13.23 1.86
N SER A 321 18.56 14.18 1.50
CA SER A 321 18.51 14.70 0.12
C SER A 321 19.81 15.43 -0.24
N GLY A 322 20.05 15.61 -1.55
CA GLY A 322 21.20 16.32 -2.06
C GLY A 322 22.35 15.40 -2.51
N ARG A 323 23.48 16.01 -2.82
CA ARG A 323 24.62 15.31 -3.43
C ARG A 323 25.93 15.52 -2.67
N THR A 324 26.14 16.71 -2.13
CA THR A 324 27.45 17.13 -1.62
C THR A 324 27.83 16.55 -0.27
N THR A 325 26.85 16.34 0.61
CA THR A 325 27.06 15.83 1.98
C THR A 325 26.97 14.32 2.09
N LEU A 326 26.76 13.63 0.97
CA LEU A 326 26.56 12.16 0.92
C LEU A 326 27.77 11.38 0.42
N ASN A 327 28.96 11.99 0.35
CA ASN A 327 30.16 11.34 -0.15
C ASN A 327 30.55 10.08 0.64
N GLY A 328 30.32 10.09 1.96
CA GLY A 328 30.59 8.93 2.81
C GLY A 328 29.61 7.76 2.61
N GLU A 329 28.43 8.04 2.15
CA GLU A 329 27.38 7.03 1.89
C GLU A 329 27.45 6.45 0.47
N GLY A 330 28.13 7.17 -0.44
CA GLY A 330 28.36 6.76 -1.81
C GLY A 330 27.34 7.33 -2.81
N LEU A 331 27.68 7.15 -4.09
CA LEU A 331 26.97 7.71 -5.23
C LEU A 331 25.47 7.28 -5.27
N GLN A 332 25.19 6.07 -4.83
CA GLN A 332 23.82 5.51 -4.84
C GLN A 332 22.84 6.25 -3.92
N HIS A 333 23.30 7.04 -2.97
CA HIS A 333 22.45 7.82 -2.07
C HIS A 333 22.24 9.26 -2.55
N GLN A 334 22.99 9.71 -3.54
CA GLN A 334 22.90 11.08 -4.04
C GLN A 334 21.60 11.30 -4.82
N ASP A 335 20.81 12.26 -4.38
CA ASP A 335 19.53 12.61 -4.96
C ASP A 335 19.53 14.05 -5.51
N GLY A 336 18.85 14.26 -6.60
CA GLY A 336 18.63 15.55 -7.21
C GLY A 336 17.37 15.57 -8.08
N HIS A 337 16.51 14.56 -7.95
CA HIS A 337 15.36 14.35 -8.84
C HIS A 337 14.09 13.90 -8.10
N SER A 338 14.15 13.58 -6.81
CA SER A 338 12.98 13.10 -6.05
C SER A 338 11.84 14.12 -6.01
N LEU A 339 12.15 15.43 -5.89
CA LEU A 339 11.16 16.50 -5.97
C LEU A 339 10.42 16.50 -7.32
N LEU A 340 11.14 16.31 -8.43
CA LEU A 340 10.52 16.21 -9.75
C LEU A 340 9.60 15.00 -9.83
N MET A 341 10.02 13.85 -9.30
CA MET A 341 9.18 12.65 -9.27
C MET A 341 7.94 12.86 -8.39
N ALA A 342 8.07 13.52 -7.25
CA ALA A 342 6.95 13.87 -6.40
C ALA A 342 5.91 14.74 -7.11
N HIS A 343 6.36 15.70 -7.92
CA HIS A 343 5.48 16.57 -8.71
C HIS A 343 4.68 15.87 -9.79
N THR A 344 5.08 14.67 -10.20
CA THR A 344 4.31 13.91 -11.21
C THR A 344 2.98 13.38 -10.66
N ASN A 345 2.85 13.25 -9.34
CA ASN A 345 1.61 12.80 -8.70
C ASN A 345 0.79 14.01 -8.21
N PRO A 346 -0.42 14.23 -8.74
CA PRO A 346 -1.23 15.43 -8.42
C PRO A 346 -1.69 15.50 -6.97
N ALA A 347 -1.71 14.37 -6.24
CA ALA A 347 -2.06 14.33 -4.83
C ALA A 347 -0.86 14.61 -3.90
N VAL A 348 0.36 14.76 -4.45
CA VAL A 348 1.56 15.02 -3.65
C VAL A 348 1.92 16.50 -3.67
N ARG A 349 2.05 17.08 -2.49
CA ARG A 349 2.62 18.41 -2.25
C ARG A 349 4.12 18.24 -2.01
N ALA A 350 4.98 18.78 -2.87
CA ALA A 350 6.42 18.63 -2.74
C ALA A 350 7.04 19.91 -2.20
N TRP A 351 7.92 19.77 -1.18
CA TRP A 351 8.52 20.87 -0.41
C TRP A 351 10.02 20.68 -0.28
N ASP A 352 10.73 21.82 -0.27
CA ASP A 352 12.18 21.87 -0.12
C ASP A 352 12.56 22.99 0.87
N PRO A 353 12.28 22.82 2.18
CA PRO A 353 12.54 23.84 3.18
C PRO A 353 14.05 24.00 3.44
N ALA A 354 14.51 25.24 3.49
CA ALA A 354 15.88 25.58 3.86
C ALA A 354 16.07 25.72 5.38
N PHE A 355 15.03 26.15 6.11
CA PHE A 355 15.17 26.53 7.52
C PHE A 355 14.17 25.79 8.42
N ALA A 356 14.51 25.68 9.71
CA ALA A 356 13.70 24.95 10.69
C ALA A 356 12.29 25.55 10.84
N TYR A 357 12.12 26.84 10.79
CA TYR A 357 10.81 27.49 10.88
C TYR A 357 9.95 27.22 9.64
N GLU A 358 10.55 27.12 8.45
CA GLU A 358 9.82 26.75 7.22
C GLU A 358 9.31 25.31 7.31
N LEU A 359 10.19 24.38 7.71
CA LEU A 359 9.85 22.99 7.92
C LEU A 359 8.70 22.85 8.94
N ALA A 360 8.79 23.52 10.08
CA ALA A 360 7.76 23.50 11.10
C ALA A 360 6.42 24.08 10.60
N THR A 361 6.47 25.15 9.80
CA THR A 361 5.29 25.75 9.16
C THR A 361 4.65 24.80 8.14
N ILE A 362 5.45 24.13 7.30
CA ILE A 362 4.97 23.14 6.32
C ILE A 362 4.29 21.97 7.03
N VAL A 363 4.91 21.44 8.08
CA VAL A 363 4.33 20.31 8.84
C VAL A 363 3.01 20.72 9.49
N ARG A 364 2.95 21.91 10.11
CA ARG A 364 1.73 22.44 10.71
C ARG A 364 0.63 22.61 9.66
N HIS A 365 0.94 23.28 8.55
CA HIS A 365 -0.01 23.48 7.45
C HIS A 365 -0.51 22.13 6.89
N GLY A 366 0.38 21.17 6.68
CA GLY A 366 0.01 19.84 6.18
C GLY A 366 -0.95 19.10 7.13
N ILE A 367 -0.74 19.22 8.44
CA ILE A 367 -1.66 18.66 9.43
C ILE A 367 -3.03 19.35 9.32
N GLU A 368 -3.07 20.69 9.22
CA GLU A 368 -4.31 21.45 9.05
C GLU A 368 -5.02 21.07 7.75
N GLU A 369 -4.31 21.06 6.59
CA GLU A 369 -4.87 20.72 5.28
C GLU A 369 -5.48 19.30 5.28
N MET A 370 -4.78 18.32 5.86
CA MET A 370 -5.24 16.93 5.83
C MET A 370 -6.33 16.60 6.84
N TYR A 371 -6.25 17.14 8.05
CA TYR A 371 -7.07 16.66 9.16
C TYR A 371 -8.08 17.67 9.70
N VAL A 372 -8.02 18.93 9.28
CA VAL A 372 -9.05 19.96 9.54
C VAL A 372 -9.84 20.21 8.26
N ASP A 373 -9.14 20.54 7.17
CA ASP A 373 -9.77 20.85 5.88
C ASP A 373 -10.17 19.58 5.10
N ASN A 374 -9.79 18.40 5.62
CA ASN A 374 -10.12 17.09 5.06
C ASN A 374 -9.65 16.88 3.61
N GLN A 375 -8.50 17.45 3.25
CA GLN A 375 -7.91 17.25 1.93
C GLN A 375 -7.16 15.91 1.87
N ASP A 376 -7.43 15.14 0.81
CA ASP A 376 -6.78 13.84 0.57
C ASP A 376 -5.47 14.08 -0.20
N VAL A 377 -4.43 14.49 0.52
CA VAL A 377 -3.11 14.82 -0.03
C VAL A 377 -1.99 14.20 0.78
N LEU A 378 -0.84 14.07 0.15
CA LEU A 378 0.42 13.66 0.76
C LEU A 378 1.42 14.82 0.69
N HIS A 379 2.18 15.03 1.75
CA HIS A 379 3.25 16.03 1.77
C HIS A 379 4.59 15.33 1.65
N TYR A 380 5.30 15.53 0.55
CA TYR A 380 6.70 15.13 0.39
C TYR A 380 7.62 16.28 0.77
N ILE A 381 8.50 16.07 1.73
CA ILE A 381 9.43 17.08 2.24
C ILE A 381 10.86 16.56 2.09
N ALA A 382 11.68 17.25 1.28
CA ALA A 382 13.10 16.96 1.18
C ALA A 382 13.84 17.57 2.37
N ILE A 383 14.65 16.77 3.07
CA ILE A 383 15.45 17.19 4.21
C ILE A 383 16.90 16.76 4.04
N TYR A 384 17.84 17.59 4.53
CA TYR A 384 19.26 17.49 4.27
C TYR A 384 20.03 17.30 5.57
N ASN A 385 21.22 16.71 5.51
CA ASN A 385 22.11 16.53 6.66
C ASN A 385 23.27 17.55 6.71
N GLU A 386 23.29 18.54 5.82
CA GLU A 386 24.21 19.67 5.91
C GLU A 386 23.83 20.57 7.09
N ASN A 387 24.81 20.88 7.95
CA ASN A 387 24.61 21.74 9.11
C ASN A 387 24.93 23.18 8.78
N TYR A 388 24.06 24.09 9.17
CA TYR A 388 24.23 25.53 9.06
C TYR A 388 23.41 26.27 10.11
N PRO A 389 23.74 27.57 10.39
CA PRO A 389 22.95 28.37 11.31
C PRO A 389 21.52 28.54 10.79
N MET A 390 20.52 28.25 11.62
CA MET A 390 19.14 28.52 11.31
C MET A 390 18.73 29.91 11.75
N PRO A 391 18.30 30.82 10.84
CA PRO A 391 17.81 32.13 11.20
C PRO A 391 16.49 32.03 11.96
N PRO A 392 16.14 33.04 12.76
CA PRO A 392 14.81 33.14 13.35
C PRO A 392 13.77 33.45 12.26
N LYS A 393 12.53 33.02 12.51
CA LYS A 393 11.39 33.33 11.64
C LYS A 393 11.25 34.87 11.48
N PRO A 394 11.15 35.40 10.27
CA PRO A 394 10.97 36.81 10.02
C PRO A 394 9.70 37.34 10.68
N LYS A 395 9.79 38.49 11.34
CA LYS A 395 8.65 39.14 11.99
C LYS A 395 7.70 39.76 10.95
N GLY A 396 6.41 39.60 11.17
CA GLY A 396 5.37 40.20 10.31
C GLY A 396 5.21 39.57 8.94
N VAL A 397 5.79 38.40 8.72
CA VAL A 397 5.60 37.61 7.50
C VAL A 397 4.39 36.71 7.71
N ASP A 398 3.48 36.73 6.75
CA ASP A 398 2.36 35.80 6.71
C ASP A 398 2.87 34.36 6.55
N GLU A 399 2.30 33.42 7.31
CA GLU A 399 2.69 32.01 7.25
C GLU A 399 2.48 31.42 5.86
N LEU A 400 1.45 31.82 5.13
CA LEU A 400 1.22 31.42 3.76
C LEU A 400 2.35 31.88 2.82
N SER A 401 2.98 33.03 3.07
CA SER A 401 4.11 33.50 2.26
C SER A 401 5.38 32.67 2.47
N LEU A 402 5.55 32.07 3.65
CA LEU A 402 6.66 31.13 3.93
C LEU A 402 6.49 29.83 3.17
N ILE A 403 5.27 29.34 3.09
CA ILE A 403 4.91 28.15 2.29
C ILE A 403 5.16 28.41 0.79
N HIS A 404 4.79 29.58 0.29
CA HIS A 404 5.02 29.96 -1.11
C HIS A 404 6.52 30.11 -1.47
N ILE A 405 7.37 30.46 -0.52
CA ILE A 405 8.82 30.55 -0.74
C ILE A 405 9.45 29.16 -0.89
N SER A 406 8.95 28.20 -0.16
CA SER A 406 9.43 26.80 -0.19
C SER A 406 8.77 25.93 -1.26
N GLU A 407 7.61 26.33 -1.77
CA GLU A 407 6.91 25.60 -2.83
C GLU A 407 7.57 25.91 -4.18
N PRO A 408 8.10 24.91 -4.89
CA PRO A 408 8.49 25.11 -6.28
C PRO A 408 7.24 25.54 -7.04
N THR A 409 7.34 26.68 -7.72
CA THR A 409 6.26 27.38 -8.40
C THR A 409 5.29 26.43 -9.10
N ARG A 410 4.13 26.22 -8.53
CA ARG A 410 3.01 25.62 -9.25
C ARG A 410 2.65 26.56 -10.39
N HIS A 411 2.93 26.15 -11.61
CA HIS A 411 2.25 26.73 -12.74
C HIS A 411 0.74 26.49 -12.56
N ARG A 412 0.02 27.54 -12.21
CA ARG A 412 -1.46 27.56 -12.13
C ARG A 412 -2.08 27.45 -13.52
N TYR A 413 -1.60 26.56 -14.35
CA TYR A 413 -2.17 26.32 -15.67
C TYR A 413 -2.14 24.84 -15.95
N ILE A 414 -3.12 24.14 -15.48
CA ILE A 414 -3.80 23.06 -16.19
C ILE A 414 -5.28 23.16 -15.83
#